data_0e2ed3ac5e5990439947dde3afaaf30b
#
_entry.id   0e2ed3ac5e5990439947dde3afaaf30b
#
_cell.length_a   1.000
_cell.length_b   1.000
_cell.length_c   1.000
_cell.angle_alpha   90.00
_cell.angle_beta   90.00
_cell.angle_gamma   90.00
#
_symmetry.space_group_name_H-M   'P 1'
#
loop_
_entity.id
_entity.type
_entity.pdbx_description
1 polymer ?
#
loop_
_entity_poly.entity_id
_entity_poly.type
_entity_poly.pdbx_seq_one_letter_code
_entity_poly.pdbx_strand_id
1 'polypeptide(L)'
;MDNASIFVRQLPDVPPSDSNIQAMDFVVNGTKVVLVYEVAGNHEWVDQHVCVEFHGVRKVVGGLPNDEAFQNHPLYKHCLNYYGDQEIVNSPWIDEQLRIADRDGKVNESRKRELRHFVFALKEDTVEVLAESYKVHGPFVNLGDARRKAASLAWGVPF
;
A
#
# COMPACT_ATOMS: atom_id res chain seq x y z
N MET A 1 8.35 -24.89 -14.50
CA MET A 1 8.22 -23.58 -13.82
C MET A 1 6.88 -23.59 -13.11
N ASP A 2 6.90 -23.79 -11.80
CA ASP A 2 5.67 -23.72 -11.00
C ASP A 2 5.13 -22.30 -11.09
N ASN A 3 4.09 -22.11 -11.88
CA ASN A 3 3.29 -20.88 -11.86
C ASN A 3 2.53 -20.88 -10.53
N ALA A 4 3.19 -20.42 -9.47
CA ALA A 4 2.53 -20.20 -8.20
C ALA A 4 1.33 -19.29 -8.46
N SER A 5 0.13 -19.74 -8.04
CA SER A 5 -1.10 -18.98 -8.28
C SER A 5 -1.04 -17.62 -7.60
N ILE A 6 -1.49 -16.59 -8.32
CA ILE A 6 -1.66 -15.24 -7.75
C ILE A 6 -2.87 -15.30 -6.81
N PHE A 7 -2.75 -14.79 -5.60
CA PHE A 7 -3.87 -14.65 -4.68
C PHE A 7 -3.73 -13.38 -3.83
N VAL A 8 -4.85 -12.95 -3.27
CA VAL A 8 -4.94 -11.76 -2.42
C VAL A 8 -5.02 -12.19 -0.96
N ARG A 9 -4.28 -11.50 -0.11
CA ARG A 9 -4.27 -11.67 1.33
C ARG A 9 -4.60 -10.34 2.01
N GLN A 10 -5.57 -10.33 2.92
CA GLN A 10 -5.84 -9.16 3.76
C GLN A 10 -4.65 -8.91 4.70
N LEU A 11 -4.41 -7.66 5.05
CA LEU A 11 -3.40 -7.26 6.03
C LEU A 11 -4.08 -7.17 7.42
N PRO A 12 -3.98 -8.18 8.28
CA PRO A 12 -4.80 -8.27 9.49
C PRO A 12 -4.44 -7.25 10.57
N ASP A 13 -3.24 -6.71 10.51
CA ASP A 13 -2.68 -5.72 11.44
C ASP A 13 -2.76 -4.28 10.91
N VAL A 14 -3.36 -4.09 9.74
CA VAL A 14 -3.59 -2.77 9.14
C VAL A 14 -5.05 -2.40 9.38
N PRO A 15 -5.34 -1.28 10.08
CA PRO A 15 -6.70 -0.82 10.28
C PRO A 15 -7.39 -0.50 8.95
N PRO A 16 -8.67 -0.89 8.77
CA PRO A 16 -9.36 -0.69 7.51
C PRO A 16 -9.56 0.79 7.20
N SER A 17 -9.40 1.16 5.93
CA SER A 17 -9.66 2.51 5.44
C SER A 17 -11.16 2.79 5.33
N ASP A 18 -11.58 4.05 5.55
CA ASP A 18 -12.98 4.45 5.40
C ASP A 18 -13.36 4.61 3.93
N SER A 19 -14.42 3.91 3.54
CA SER A 19 -15.02 3.99 2.21
C SER A 19 -15.69 5.34 1.91
N ASN A 20 -15.95 6.16 2.93
CA ASN A 20 -16.59 7.47 2.76
C ASN A 20 -15.58 8.61 2.62
N ILE A 21 -14.31 8.35 2.87
CA ILE A 21 -13.27 9.37 2.80
C ILE A 21 -12.72 9.51 1.39
N GLN A 22 -12.71 10.75 0.93
CA GLN A 22 -12.39 11.10 -0.45
C GLN A 22 -10.90 11.12 -0.76
N ALA A 23 -10.03 11.19 0.25
CA ALA A 23 -8.60 11.35 0.00
C ALA A 23 -7.75 10.58 1.00
N MET A 24 -6.76 9.90 0.47
CA MET A 24 -5.60 9.45 1.20
C MET A 24 -4.45 10.40 0.91
N ASP A 25 -3.75 10.83 1.95
CA ASP A 25 -2.47 11.49 1.76
C ASP A 25 -1.36 10.45 1.69
N PHE A 26 -0.40 10.64 0.81
CA PHE A 26 0.83 9.88 0.87
C PHE A 26 2.04 10.79 0.67
N VAL A 27 3.08 10.48 1.41
CA VAL A 27 4.36 11.19 1.40
C VAL A 27 5.42 10.24 0.90
N VAL A 28 6.19 10.68 -0.10
CA VAL A 28 7.28 9.89 -0.70
C VAL A 28 8.61 10.59 -0.46
N ASN A 29 9.56 9.88 0.12
CA ASN A 29 10.95 10.34 0.23
C ASN A 29 11.94 9.18 0.01
N GLY A 30 12.58 9.17 -1.15
CA GLY A 30 13.51 8.11 -1.52
C GLY A 30 12.82 6.73 -1.53
N THR A 31 13.28 5.84 -0.65
CA THR A 31 12.73 4.48 -0.51
C THR A 31 11.70 4.35 0.61
N LYS A 32 11.20 5.47 1.13
CA LYS A 32 10.14 5.52 2.13
C LYS A 32 8.86 6.07 1.53
N VAL A 33 7.75 5.43 1.84
CA VAL A 33 6.40 5.92 1.55
C VAL A 33 5.59 5.82 2.82
N VAL A 34 4.85 6.86 3.14
CA VAL A 34 3.94 6.87 4.29
C VAL A 34 2.55 7.23 3.78
N LEU A 35 1.60 6.32 3.98
CA LEU A 35 0.18 6.57 3.73
C LEU A 35 -0.48 7.09 5.00
N VAL A 36 -1.42 8.03 4.85
CA VAL A 36 -2.24 8.56 5.94
C VAL A 36 -3.70 8.45 5.55
N TYR A 37 -4.50 7.80 6.38
CA TYR A 37 -5.94 7.69 6.16
C TYR A 37 -6.70 7.59 7.48
N GLU A 38 -8.02 7.79 7.41
CA GLU A 38 -8.94 7.61 8.52
C GLU A 38 -9.43 6.16 8.58
N VAL A 39 -9.53 5.65 9.81
CA VAL A 39 -9.91 4.27 10.09
C VAL A 39 -11.42 4.12 10.06
N ALA A 40 -11.90 3.11 9.37
CA ALA A 40 -13.32 2.83 9.16
C ALA A 40 -13.86 1.66 9.97
N GLY A 41 -15.17 1.52 9.91
CA GLY A 41 -15.88 0.30 10.30
C GLY A 41 -15.89 0.00 11.78
N ASN A 42 -15.74 -1.27 12.13
CA ASN A 42 -15.82 -1.76 13.51
C ASN A 42 -14.44 -1.87 14.19
N HIS A 43 -13.47 -1.06 13.77
CA HIS A 43 -12.16 -1.05 14.38
C HIS A 43 -12.14 -0.19 15.65
N GLU A 44 -11.30 -0.53 16.64
CA GLU A 44 -11.16 0.24 17.89
C GLU A 44 -10.70 1.69 17.67
N TRP A 45 -10.06 1.96 16.53
CA TRP A 45 -9.56 3.29 16.13
C TRP A 45 -10.47 4.00 15.14
N VAL A 46 -11.74 3.60 15.04
CA VAL A 46 -12.71 4.25 14.13
C VAL A 46 -12.76 5.77 14.34
N ASP A 47 -12.92 6.54 13.26
CA ASP A 47 -12.88 8.00 13.23
C ASP A 47 -11.53 8.64 13.65
N GLN A 48 -10.47 7.82 13.74
CA GLN A 48 -9.11 8.28 13.99
C GLN A 48 -8.23 8.00 12.77
N HIS A 49 -7.05 8.60 12.75
CA HIS A 49 -6.14 8.47 11.61
C HIS A 49 -4.97 7.55 11.94
N VAL A 50 -4.44 6.92 10.91
CA VAL A 50 -3.24 6.09 11.00
C VAL A 50 -2.23 6.49 9.93
N CYS A 51 -0.97 6.15 10.18
CA CYS A 51 0.08 6.18 9.17
C CYS A 51 0.55 4.75 8.91
N VAL A 52 0.63 4.35 7.65
CA VAL A 52 1.29 3.12 7.24
C VAL A 52 2.60 3.49 6.56
N GLU A 53 3.71 3.20 7.22
CA GLU A 53 5.07 3.47 6.74
C GLU A 53 5.59 2.25 6.02
N PHE A 54 5.98 2.40 4.75
CA PHE A 54 6.61 1.35 3.95
C PHE A 54 8.11 1.54 3.88
N HIS A 55 8.86 0.45 4.00
CA HIS A 55 10.32 0.41 3.97
C HIS A 55 10.81 -0.37 2.75
N GLY A 56 11.96 0.05 2.20
CA GLY A 56 12.53 -0.59 1.02
C GLY A 56 11.64 -0.47 -0.21
N VAL A 57 10.96 0.67 -0.35
CA VAL A 57 10.04 0.91 -1.47
C VAL A 57 10.80 0.96 -2.79
N ARG A 58 10.34 0.19 -3.77
CA ARG A 58 10.85 0.17 -5.13
C ARG A 58 9.97 0.94 -6.09
N LYS A 59 8.66 0.92 -5.85
CA LYS A 59 7.70 1.65 -6.66
C LYS A 59 6.44 1.97 -5.85
N VAL A 60 5.85 3.10 -6.11
CA VAL A 60 4.52 3.48 -5.66
C VAL A 60 3.75 4.05 -6.85
N VAL A 61 2.50 3.69 -6.93
CA VAL A 61 1.54 4.22 -7.92
C VAL A 61 0.28 4.59 -7.15
N GLY A 62 -0.23 5.79 -7.38
CA GLY A 62 -1.48 6.26 -6.81
C GLY A 62 -2.37 6.88 -7.87
N GLY A 63 -3.67 6.79 -7.70
CA GLY A 63 -4.66 7.33 -8.60
C GLY A 63 -5.71 6.31 -9.02
N LEU A 64 -6.16 6.38 -10.27
CA LEU A 64 -7.16 5.45 -10.79
C LEU A 64 -6.68 3.99 -10.80
N PRO A 65 -7.60 3.02 -10.66
CA PRO A 65 -9.06 3.21 -10.61
C PRO A 65 -9.56 3.68 -9.24
N ASN A 66 -10.66 4.43 -9.24
CA ASN A 66 -11.48 4.67 -8.07
C ASN A 66 -12.41 3.47 -7.80
N ASP A 67 -13.26 3.53 -6.77
CA ASP A 67 -14.17 2.45 -6.42
C ASP A 67 -15.18 2.10 -7.54
N GLU A 68 -15.67 3.08 -8.29
CA GLU A 68 -16.63 2.87 -9.40
C GLU A 68 -16.01 2.09 -10.57
N ALA A 69 -14.70 2.20 -10.77
CA ALA A 69 -13.96 1.54 -11.85
C ALA A 69 -13.04 0.42 -11.37
N PHE A 70 -13.06 0.07 -10.09
CA PHE A 70 -12.10 -0.85 -9.49
C PHE A 70 -12.11 -2.24 -10.12
N GLN A 71 -13.25 -2.68 -10.66
CA GLN A 71 -13.34 -3.93 -11.44
C GLN A 71 -12.42 -3.95 -12.68
N ASN A 72 -11.99 -2.78 -13.16
CA ASN A 72 -11.05 -2.67 -14.27
C ASN A 72 -9.58 -2.81 -13.85
N HIS A 73 -9.32 -2.91 -12.55
CA HIS A 73 -7.96 -3.15 -12.07
C HIS A 73 -7.42 -4.48 -12.64
N PRO A 74 -6.19 -4.51 -13.19
CA PRO A 74 -5.65 -5.71 -13.86
C PRO A 74 -5.67 -6.98 -13.01
N LEU A 75 -5.55 -6.82 -11.69
CA LEU A 75 -5.52 -7.92 -10.73
C LEU A 75 -6.87 -8.17 -10.03
N TYR A 76 -7.93 -7.46 -10.39
CA TYR A 76 -9.26 -7.62 -9.79
C TYR A 76 -9.78 -9.06 -9.86
N LYS A 77 -9.53 -9.74 -10.97
CA LYS A 77 -9.89 -11.17 -11.16
C LYS A 77 -9.27 -12.12 -10.14
N HIS A 78 -8.28 -11.69 -9.38
CA HIS A 78 -7.65 -12.45 -8.30
C HIS A 78 -8.24 -12.15 -6.91
N CYS A 79 -9.48 -11.67 -6.87
CA CYS A 79 -10.24 -11.39 -5.65
C CYS A 79 -9.74 -10.19 -4.84
N LEU A 80 -9.29 -9.12 -5.51
CA LEU A 80 -9.11 -7.82 -4.85
C LEU A 80 -10.45 -7.34 -4.31
N ASN A 81 -10.46 -6.89 -3.07
CA ASN A 81 -11.64 -6.35 -2.42
C ASN A 81 -11.68 -4.83 -2.56
N TYR A 82 -12.89 -4.29 -2.74
CA TYR A 82 -13.15 -2.87 -2.55
C TYR A 82 -12.84 -2.48 -1.09
N TYR A 83 -12.29 -1.29 -0.89
CA TYR A 83 -11.99 -0.76 0.44
C TYR A 83 -11.14 -1.71 1.28
N GLY A 84 -10.19 -2.40 0.64
CA GLY A 84 -9.35 -3.39 1.26
C GLY A 84 -7.89 -2.93 1.31
N ASP A 85 -7.27 -3.21 2.44
CA ASP A 85 -5.84 -3.09 2.65
C ASP A 85 -5.23 -4.49 2.48
N GLN A 86 -4.58 -4.71 1.34
CA GLN A 86 -4.33 -6.06 0.83
C GLN A 86 -2.90 -6.23 0.35
N GLU A 87 -2.44 -7.49 0.35
CA GLU A 87 -1.21 -7.91 -0.30
C GLU A 87 -1.54 -8.87 -1.44
N ILE A 88 -0.91 -8.66 -2.59
CA ILE A 88 -0.97 -9.59 -3.71
C ILE A 88 0.24 -10.50 -3.66
N VAL A 89 0.00 -11.76 -3.30
CA VAL A 89 1.03 -12.79 -3.24
C VAL A 89 1.28 -13.33 -4.64
N ASN A 90 2.56 -13.56 -5.00
CA ASN A 90 3.02 -13.93 -6.33
C ASN A 90 2.64 -12.90 -7.42
N SER A 91 2.71 -11.62 -7.07
CA SER A 91 2.37 -10.53 -7.97
C SER A 91 3.27 -10.52 -9.22
N PRO A 92 2.69 -10.50 -10.42
CA PRO A 92 3.47 -10.38 -11.66
C PRO A 92 4.16 -9.01 -11.79
N TRP A 93 3.67 -8.00 -11.10
CA TRP A 93 4.26 -6.67 -11.09
C TRP A 93 5.64 -6.65 -10.42
N ILE A 94 5.88 -7.51 -9.43
CA ILE A 94 7.22 -7.68 -8.83
C ILE A 94 8.21 -8.16 -9.90
N ASP A 95 7.86 -9.19 -10.66
CA ASP A 95 8.72 -9.71 -11.71
C ASP A 95 8.99 -8.69 -12.81
N GLU A 96 7.95 -7.96 -13.20
CA GLU A 96 8.06 -6.88 -14.19
C GLU A 96 9.03 -5.78 -13.71
N GLN A 97 8.88 -5.29 -12.49
CA GLN A 97 9.73 -4.23 -11.96
C GLN A 97 11.18 -4.70 -11.76
N LEU A 98 11.39 -5.94 -11.37
CA LEU A 98 12.74 -6.49 -11.24
C LEU A 98 13.43 -6.65 -12.60
N ARG A 99 12.70 -7.05 -13.65
CA ARG A 99 13.25 -7.09 -15.02
C ARG A 99 13.62 -5.70 -15.55
N ILE A 100 12.77 -4.70 -15.28
CA ILE A 100 13.04 -3.30 -15.68
C ILE A 100 14.30 -2.77 -14.98
N ALA A 101 14.52 -3.16 -13.73
CA ALA A 101 15.66 -2.71 -12.91
C ALA A 101 16.97 -3.44 -13.23
N ASP A 102 16.90 -4.57 -13.90
CA ASP A 102 18.07 -5.40 -14.24
C ASP A 102 18.58 -5.08 -15.65
N ARG A 103 19.90 -4.91 -15.82
CA ARG A 103 20.53 -4.59 -17.10
C ARG A 103 20.26 -5.64 -18.19
N ASP A 104 20.20 -6.91 -17.79
CA ASP A 104 20.00 -8.03 -18.70
C ASP A 104 18.53 -8.48 -18.76
N GLY A 105 17.62 -7.75 -18.13
CA GLY A 105 16.19 -8.05 -18.09
C GLY A 105 15.84 -9.31 -17.30
N LYS A 106 16.69 -9.70 -16.33
CA LYS A 106 16.49 -10.91 -15.52
C LYS A 106 15.82 -10.57 -14.19
N VAL A 107 15.09 -11.55 -13.66
CA VAL A 107 14.52 -11.46 -12.32
C VAL A 107 15.56 -11.93 -11.31
N ASN A 108 15.88 -11.08 -10.35
CA ASN A 108 16.72 -11.45 -9.21
C ASN A 108 15.85 -12.15 -8.14
N GLU A 109 15.97 -13.47 -8.03
CA GLU A 109 15.14 -14.30 -7.15
C GLU A 109 15.34 -14.00 -5.66
N SER A 110 16.50 -13.52 -5.24
CA SER A 110 16.71 -13.09 -3.84
C SER A 110 15.88 -11.84 -3.55
N ARG A 111 15.95 -10.83 -4.40
CA ARG A 111 15.15 -9.60 -4.26
C ARG A 111 13.65 -9.86 -4.40
N LYS A 112 13.26 -10.80 -5.26
CA LYS A 112 11.85 -11.19 -5.43
C LYS A 112 11.24 -11.69 -4.11
N ARG A 113 12.00 -12.45 -3.31
CA ARG A 113 11.53 -12.96 -2.01
C ARG A 113 11.39 -11.88 -0.95
N GLU A 114 12.10 -10.77 -1.08
CA GLU A 114 12.07 -9.65 -0.15
C GLU A 114 10.93 -8.69 -0.45
N LEU A 115 10.51 -8.60 -1.73
CA LEU A 115 9.49 -7.66 -2.16
C LEU A 115 8.08 -8.20 -2.00
N ARG A 116 7.20 -7.32 -1.58
CA ARG A 116 5.76 -7.54 -1.41
C ARG A 116 4.99 -6.48 -2.19
N HIS A 117 3.83 -6.85 -2.71
CA HIS A 117 2.94 -5.93 -3.41
C HIS A 117 1.72 -5.63 -2.57
N PHE A 118 1.62 -4.41 -2.08
CA PHE A 118 0.51 -3.91 -1.27
C PHE A 118 -0.45 -3.11 -2.14
N VAL A 119 -1.75 -3.27 -1.91
CA VAL A 119 -2.83 -2.53 -2.58
C VAL A 119 -3.78 -1.97 -1.52
N PHE A 120 -3.98 -0.67 -1.57
CA PHE A 120 -4.93 0.07 -0.76
C PHE A 120 -6.00 0.63 -1.69
N ALA A 121 -7.17 -0.01 -1.68
CA ALA A 121 -8.29 0.39 -2.51
C ALA A 121 -9.24 1.29 -1.71
N LEU A 122 -9.25 2.56 -2.05
CA LEU A 122 -10.04 3.60 -1.42
C LEU A 122 -11.19 4.04 -2.32
N LYS A 123 -11.98 4.99 -1.87
CA LYS A 123 -13.12 5.50 -2.64
C LYS A 123 -12.69 6.17 -3.94
N GLU A 124 -11.80 7.14 -3.85
CA GLU A 124 -11.40 7.95 -5.01
C GLU A 124 -10.14 7.44 -5.70
N ASP A 125 -9.28 6.74 -4.96
CA ASP A 125 -7.96 6.34 -5.41
C ASP A 125 -7.63 4.91 -5.04
N THR A 126 -6.78 4.28 -5.84
CA THR A 126 -6.06 3.06 -5.48
C THR A 126 -4.58 3.38 -5.35
N VAL A 127 -3.97 2.95 -4.25
CA VAL A 127 -2.52 3.10 -4.05
C VAL A 127 -1.87 1.73 -4.02
N GLU A 128 -0.89 1.53 -4.90
CA GLU A 128 -0.11 0.30 -4.98
C GLU A 128 1.34 0.58 -4.60
N VAL A 129 1.90 -0.25 -3.72
CA VAL A 129 3.28 -0.12 -3.23
C VAL A 129 4.03 -1.44 -3.36
N LEU A 130 5.18 -1.41 -4.03
CA LEU A 130 6.17 -2.49 -3.96
C LEU A 130 7.21 -2.12 -2.89
N ALA A 131 7.22 -2.87 -1.81
CA ALA A 131 8.11 -2.62 -0.66
C ALA A 131 8.53 -3.92 0.02
N GLU A 132 9.54 -3.84 0.87
CA GLU A 132 10.04 -4.99 1.63
C GLU A 132 9.18 -5.24 2.88
N SER A 133 8.72 -4.18 3.53
CA SER A 133 7.90 -4.26 4.75
C SER A 133 7.08 -3.01 4.98
N TYR A 134 6.20 -3.06 5.96
CA TYR A 134 5.45 -1.91 6.45
C TYR A 134 5.37 -1.91 7.98
N LYS A 135 5.03 -0.74 8.53
CA LYS A 135 4.75 -0.55 9.95
C LYS A 135 3.56 0.42 10.12
N VAL A 136 2.64 0.07 11.00
CA VAL A 136 1.50 0.92 11.35
C VAL A 136 1.84 1.80 12.55
N HIS A 137 1.48 3.08 12.45
CA HIS A 137 1.62 4.08 13.53
C HIS A 137 0.28 4.75 13.78
N GLY A 138 -0.06 4.93 15.03
CA GLY A 138 -1.32 5.53 15.45
C GLY A 138 -1.87 4.89 16.72
N PRO A 139 -3.12 5.19 17.05
CA PRO A 139 -3.99 6.12 16.32
C PRO A 139 -3.67 7.60 16.59
N PHE A 140 -4.09 8.47 15.65
CA PHE A 140 -4.01 9.93 15.78
C PHE A 140 -5.44 10.51 15.78
N VAL A 141 -5.74 11.37 16.74
CA VAL A 141 -7.08 11.95 16.91
C VAL A 141 -7.49 12.84 15.74
N ASN A 142 -6.53 13.49 15.08
CA ASN A 142 -6.80 14.38 13.96
C ASN A 142 -5.79 14.21 12.83
N LEU A 143 -6.23 14.58 11.64
CA LEU A 143 -5.44 14.48 10.41
C LEU A 143 -4.14 15.29 10.46
N GLY A 144 -4.14 16.44 11.15
CA GLY A 144 -2.95 17.29 11.27
C GLY A 144 -1.81 16.58 12.00
N ASP A 145 -2.11 15.86 13.08
CA ASP A 145 -1.13 15.06 13.82
C ASP A 145 -0.61 13.89 12.99
N ALA A 146 -1.50 13.21 12.30
CA ALA A 146 -1.11 12.12 11.40
C ALA A 146 -0.18 12.61 10.27
N ARG A 147 -0.50 13.75 9.64
CA ARG A 147 0.34 14.37 8.60
C ARG A 147 1.72 14.79 9.13
N ARG A 148 1.79 15.39 10.32
CA ARG A 148 3.06 15.72 10.95
C ARG A 148 3.90 14.46 11.22
N LYS A 149 3.26 13.41 11.71
CA LYS A 149 3.92 12.12 11.92
C LYS A 149 4.43 11.54 10.61
N ALA A 150 3.63 11.54 9.55
CA ALA A 150 4.04 11.06 8.23
C ALA A 150 5.27 11.82 7.70
N ALA A 151 5.28 13.15 7.82
CA ALA A 151 6.44 13.97 7.47
C ALA A 151 7.68 13.61 8.30
N SER A 152 7.50 13.43 9.62
CA SER A 152 8.59 13.02 10.52
C SER A 152 9.18 11.66 10.09
N LEU A 153 8.35 10.68 9.79
CA LEU A 153 8.76 9.35 9.34
C LEU A 153 9.49 9.39 7.99
N ALA A 154 8.97 10.18 7.05
CA ALA A 154 9.54 10.28 5.71
C ALA A 154 10.90 11.01 5.69
N TRP A 155 11.03 12.11 6.42
CA TRP A 155 12.23 12.95 6.40
C TRP A 155 13.15 12.81 7.61
N GLY A 156 12.79 12.02 8.62
CA GLY A 156 13.60 11.84 9.82
C GLY A 156 13.67 13.09 10.71
N VAL A 157 12.70 14.00 10.55
CA VAL A 157 12.61 15.20 11.39
C VAL A 157 11.84 14.90 12.68
N PRO A 158 12.14 15.55 13.82
CA PRO A 158 11.38 15.35 15.05
C PRO A 158 9.90 15.67 14.86
N PHE A 159 9.06 14.87 15.51
CA PHE A 159 7.60 15.06 15.54
C PHE A 159 7.20 16.00 16.69
#